data_b9c45406328f55efa414e897240cb9c4
#
_entry.id   b9c45406328f55efa414e897240cb9c4
#
_cell.length_a   1.000
_cell.length_b   1.000
_cell.length_c   1.000
_cell.angle_alpha   90.00
_cell.angle_beta   90.00
_cell.angle_gamma   90.00
#
_symmetry.space_group_name_H-M   'P 1'
#
loop_
_entity.id
_entity.type
_entity.pdbx_description
1 polymer ?
#
loop_
_entity_poly.entity_id
_entity_poly.type
_entity_poly.pdbx_seq_one_letter_code
_entity_poly.pdbx_strand_id
1 'polypeptide(L)'
;MKKGYLPKSGLKLSFEPYNLQLKHVFTLAGSSRSTTPVMLTKIEFEGITGYGEASMPPYLGESQESAGRFLSGLKLEQFTDPFRMDEILEYVEQSAPGNTAAKAAVDIALHDLTGKIMGQPWYKIWGLSAEKTPVTSFTIGIDTPEVVRQKVKEAAEFKILKVKLGRENDREMIETIRSVTDVPLCVDVNQGWKDKHMALDMIHWLNEKG
;
A
#
# COMPACT_ATOMS: atom_id res chain seq x y z
N MET A 1 -9.93 -43.95 27.27
CA MET A 1 -9.79 -43.72 25.85
C MET A 1 -8.85 -42.50 25.67
N LYS A 2 -7.65 -42.70 25.14
CA LYS A 2 -6.74 -41.56 24.79
C LYS A 2 -7.39 -40.83 23.61
N LYS A 3 -7.83 -39.58 23.79
CA LYS A 3 -8.19 -38.70 22.67
C LYS A 3 -6.97 -38.64 21.78
N GLY A 4 -7.06 -39.22 20.57
CA GLY A 4 -6.03 -39.09 19.56
C GLY A 4 -5.78 -37.63 19.28
N TYR A 5 -4.57 -37.21 19.52
CA TYR A 5 -4.07 -35.88 19.12
C TYR A 5 -4.03 -35.89 17.59
N LEU A 6 -5.04 -35.34 16.95
CA LEU A 6 -4.92 -35.02 15.53
C LEU A 6 -3.77 -34.02 15.39
N PRO A 7 -2.82 -34.25 14.49
CA PRO A 7 -1.76 -33.28 14.25
C PRO A 7 -2.42 -31.94 13.90
N LYS A 8 -2.08 -30.89 14.62
CA LYS A 8 -2.54 -29.53 14.29
C LYS A 8 -2.10 -29.25 12.84
N SER A 9 -3.03 -28.83 12.00
CA SER A 9 -2.70 -28.40 10.64
C SER A 9 -1.73 -27.22 10.72
N GLY A 10 -0.64 -27.24 9.93
CA GLY A 10 0.24 -26.10 9.79
C GLY A 10 -0.41 -24.98 8.95
N LEU A 11 0.23 -23.82 8.94
CA LEU A 11 -0.19 -22.69 8.10
C LEU A 11 -0.06 -23.08 6.62
N LYS A 12 -1.08 -22.79 5.83
CA LYS A 12 -1.04 -23.02 4.38
C LYS A 12 -0.86 -21.71 3.65
N LEU A 13 0.27 -21.55 2.97
CA LEU A 13 0.57 -20.40 2.13
C LEU A 13 0.12 -20.66 0.70
N SER A 14 -0.59 -19.72 0.10
CA SER A 14 -0.85 -19.65 -1.33
C SER A 14 -0.72 -18.23 -1.84
N PHE A 15 -0.40 -18.06 -3.12
CA PHE A 15 -0.22 -16.73 -3.71
C PHE A 15 -0.51 -16.79 -5.20
N GLU A 16 -0.87 -15.64 -5.75
CA GLU A 16 -1.16 -15.48 -7.18
C GLU A 16 -0.78 -14.08 -7.67
N PRO A 17 -0.19 -13.96 -8.87
CA PRO A 17 0.05 -12.66 -9.48
C PRO A 17 -1.28 -12.03 -9.89
N TYR A 18 -1.41 -10.72 -9.65
CA TYR A 18 -2.59 -9.96 -10.04
C TYR A 18 -2.20 -8.58 -10.56
N ASN A 19 -2.91 -8.08 -11.56
CA ASN A 19 -2.70 -6.75 -12.11
C ASN A 19 -3.93 -5.89 -11.78
N LEU A 20 -3.78 -5.00 -10.80
CA LEU A 20 -4.80 -4.02 -10.45
C LEU A 20 -5.00 -3.04 -11.61
N GLN A 21 -6.23 -2.93 -12.11
CA GLN A 21 -6.60 -1.93 -13.09
C GLN A 21 -6.90 -0.61 -12.37
N LEU A 22 -6.24 0.46 -12.78
CA LEU A 22 -6.48 1.79 -12.22
C LEU A 22 -7.65 2.45 -12.94
N LYS A 23 -8.54 3.10 -12.19
CA LYS A 23 -9.68 3.86 -12.75
C LYS A 23 -9.22 4.98 -13.69
N HIS A 24 -8.13 5.65 -13.34
CA HIS A 24 -7.46 6.67 -14.13
C HIS A 24 -5.99 6.33 -14.29
N VAL A 25 -5.37 6.78 -15.37
CA VAL A 25 -3.90 6.73 -15.49
C VAL A 25 -3.29 7.48 -14.32
N PHE A 26 -2.34 6.83 -13.63
CA PHE A 26 -1.64 7.42 -12.51
C PHE A 26 -0.27 7.92 -12.97
N THR A 27 -0.14 9.24 -13.05
CA THR A 27 1.07 9.91 -13.53
C THR A 27 1.78 10.63 -12.39
N LEU A 28 3.09 10.39 -12.32
CA LEU A 28 4.07 11.05 -11.46
C LEU A 28 5.02 11.87 -12.34
N ALA A 29 5.96 12.61 -11.72
CA ALA A 29 6.98 13.37 -12.46
C ALA A 29 7.73 12.51 -13.49
N GLY A 30 8.15 11.29 -13.13
CA GLY A 30 9.00 10.43 -13.95
C GLY A 30 8.30 9.22 -14.61
N SER A 31 7.02 8.95 -14.34
CA SER A 31 6.38 7.74 -14.83
C SER A 31 4.86 7.85 -14.93
N SER A 32 4.24 7.00 -15.74
CA SER A 32 2.78 6.85 -15.85
C SER A 32 2.42 5.37 -15.93
N ARG A 33 1.29 4.98 -15.32
CA ARG A 33 0.79 3.60 -15.37
C ARG A 33 -0.74 3.56 -15.34
N SER A 34 -1.32 2.57 -15.99
CA SER A 34 -2.76 2.25 -15.94
C SER A 34 -3.05 0.98 -15.14
N THR A 35 -2.00 0.22 -14.82
CA THR A 35 -2.07 -1.00 -14.02
C THR A 35 -1.01 -0.98 -12.92
N THR A 36 -1.26 -1.72 -11.84
CA THR A 36 -0.26 -1.98 -10.80
C THR A 36 -0.12 -3.49 -10.62
N PRO A 37 1.03 -4.09 -10.97
CA PRO A 37 1.28 -5.49 -10.71
C PRO A 37 1.49 -5.70 -9.20
N VAL A 38 0.80 -6.70 -8.65
CA VAL A 38 0.91 -7.10 -7.25
C VAL A 38 0.98 -8.62 -7.14
N MET A 39 1.43 -9.14 -5.99
CA MET A 39 1.30 -10.55 -5.65
C MET A 39 0.31 -10.65 -4.48
N LEU A 40 -0.86 -11.23 -4.74
CA LEU A 40 -1.83 -11.52 -3.70
C LEU A 40 -1.36 -12.76 -2.92
N THR A 41 -1.46 -12.70 -1.60
CA THR A 41 -0.99 -13.76 -0.70
C THR A 41 -2.10 -14.14 0.26
N LYS A 42 -2.23 -15.44 0.52
CA LYS A 42 -3.21 -16.01 1.46
C LYS A 42 -2.50 -16.94 2.43
N ILE A 43 -2.80 -16.81 3.71
CA ILE A 43 -2.40 -17.77 4.74
C ILE A 43 -3.67 -18.34 5.35
N GLU A 44 -3.84 -19.67 5.24
CA GLU A 44 -4.99 -20.38 5.79
C GLU A 44 -4.60 -21.17 7.04
N PHE A 45 -5.44 -21.11 8.06
CA PHE A 45 -5.35 -21.91 9.28
C PHE A 45 -6.74 -22.28 9.79
N GLU A 46 -7.01 -23.56 9.96
CA GLU A 46 -8.28 -24.10 10.48
C GLU A 46 -9.54 -23.50 9.80
N GLY A 47 -9.48 -23.31 8.48
CA GLY A 47 -10.58 -22.79 7.66
C GLY A 47 -10.74 -21.26 7.68
N ILE A 48 -9.87 -20.54 8.38
CA ILE A 48 -9.83 -19.08 8.37
C ILE A 48 -8.69 -18.64 7.45
N THR A 49 -8.95 -17.63 6.60
CA THR A 49 -7.96 -17.12 5.63
C THR A 49 -7.61 -15.66 5.92
N GLY A 50 -6.32 -15.40 6.11
CA GLY A 50 -5.74 -14.07 6.10
C GLY A 50 -5.22 -13.71 4.71
N TYR A 51 -5.36 -12.45 4.30
CA TYR A 51 -4.97 -11.92 3.01
C TYR A 51 -3.86 -10.89 3.16
N GLY A 52 -2.91 -10.91 2.23
CA GLY A 52 -1.85 -9.94 2.10
C GLY A 52 -1.55 -9.60 0.65
N GLU A 53 -0.79 -8.54 0.44
CA GLU A 53 -0.44 -8.06 -0.89
C GLU A 53 1.01 -7.59 -0.91
N ALA A 54 1.79 -8.07 -1.88
CA ALA A 54 3.09 -7.51 -2.21
C ALA A 54 2.91 -6.42 -3.27
N SER A 55 3.19 -5.18 -2.92
CA SER A 55 3.27 -4.06 -3.87
C SER A 55 4.72 -3.86 -4.27
N MET A 56 5.00 -3.87 -5.57
CA MET A 56 6.35 -3.91 -6.12
C MET A 56 6.62 -2.68 -6.99
N PRO A 57 6.89 -1.51 -6.39
CA PRO A 57 7.25 -0.33 -7.16
C PRO A 57 8.59 -0.58 -7.89
N PRO A 58 8.74 -0.08 -9.14
CA PRO A 58 9.89 -0.42 -10.01
C PRO A 58 11.26 -0.14 -9.40
N TYR A 59 11.38 0.86 -8.53
CA TYR A 59 12.64 1.24 -7.90
C TYR A 59 13.15 0.25 -6.84
N LEU A 60 12.32 -0.69 -6.39
CA LEU A 60 12.75 -1.75 -5.45
C LEU A 60 13.41 -2.94 -6.18
N GLY A 61 13.29 -3.01 -7.52
CA GLY A 61 13.84 -4.11 -8.30
C GLY A 61 13.16 -5.47 -8.06
N GLU A 62 11.99 -5.47 -7.42
CA GLU A 62 11.17 -6.67 -7.20
C GLU A 62 10.07 -6.78 -8.27
N SER A 63 9.61 -8.00 -8.53
CA SER A 63 8.59 -8.32 -9.53
C SER A 63 7.68 -9.45 -9.06
N GLN A 64 6.55 -9.66 -9.75
CA GLN A 64 5.69 -10.83 -9.50
C GLN A 64 6.47 -12.15 -9.55
N GLU A 65 7.42 -12.26 -10.48
CA GLU A 65 8.27 -13.45 -10.60
C GLU A 65 9.21 -13.61 -9.40
N SER A 66 9.92 -12.56 -8.98
CA SER A 66 10.81 -12.61 -7.82
C SER A 66 10.04 -12.88 -6.53
N ALA A 67 8.89 -12.23 -6.33
CA ALA A 67 8.02 -12.46 -5.18
C ALA A 67 7.49 -13.90 -5.17
N GLY A 68 7.04 -14.43 -6.32
CA GLY A 68 6.58 -15.81 -6.45
C GLY A 68 7.68 -16.83 -6.13
N ARG A 69 8.91 -16.60 -6.60
CA ARG A 69 10.07 -17.48 -6.25
C ARG A 69 10.33 -17.47 -4.75
N PHE A 70 10.35 -16.31 -4.13
CA PHE A 70 10.56 -16.21 -2.69
C PHE A 70 9.46 -16.93 -1.90
N LEU A 71 8.20 -16.64 -2.18
CA LEU A 71 7.04 -17.22 -1.50
C LEU A 71 6.99 -18.75 -1.66
N SER A 72 7.33 -19.29 -2.84
CA SER A 72 7.36 -20.74 -3.08
C SER A 72 8.45 -21.46 -2.28
N GLY A 73 9.48 -20.75 -1.84
CA GLY A 73 10.55 -21.30 -0.99
C GLY A 73 10.19 -21.39 0.49
N LEU A 74 9.15 -20.66 0.95
CA LEU A 74 8.76 -20.66 2.34
C LEU A 74 8.05 -21.96 2.75
N LYS A 75 8.33 -22.43 3.96
CA LYS A 75 7.77 -23.66 4.57
C LYS A 75 6.91 -23.29 5.78
N LEU A 76 5.81 -22.54 5.55
CA LEU A 76 4.95 -22.08 6.64
C LEU A 76 4.17 -23.22 7.30
N GLU A 77 4.02 -24.37 6.64
CA GLU A 77 3.37 -25.55 7.19
C GLU A 77 4.04 -26.14 8.44
N GLN A 78 5.27 -25.76 8.73
CA GLN A 78 5.98 -26.13 9.96
C GLN A 78 5.41 -25.42 11.20
N PHE A 79 4.74 -24.27 11.02
CA PHE A 79 4.14 -23.51 12.10
C PHE A 79 2.69 -23.93 12.30
N THR A 80 2.37 -24.41 13.51
CA THR A 80 1.05 -24.92 13.89
C THR A 80 0.30 -23.99 14.84
N ASP A 81 0.86 -22.80 15.10
CA ASP A 81 0.27 -21.77 15.93
C ASP A 81 0.52 -20.38 15.27
N PRO A 82 -0.53 -19.77 14.67
CA PRO A 82 -0.40 -18.49 13.99
C PRO A 82 -0.08 -17.31 14.93
N PHE A 83 -0.25 -17.48 16.25
CA PHE A 83 0.04 -16.45 17.25
C PHE A 83 1.53 -16.34 17.60
N ARG A 84 2.35 -17.28 17.18
CA ARG A 84 3.82 -17.17 17.28
C ARG A 84 4.38 -16.28 16.17
N MET A 85 3.80 -15.08 16.05
CA MET A 85 4.04 -14.17 14.94
C MET A 85 5.51 -13.79 14.80
N ASP A 86 6.17 -13.46 15.92
CA ASP A 86 7.60 -13.07 15.90
C ASP A 86 8.48 -14.17 15.33
N GLU A 87 8.25 -15.44 15.69
CA GLU A 87 9.02 -16.57 15.17
C GLU A 87 8.76 -16.81 13.67
N ILE A 88 7.50 -16.68 13.25
CA ILE A 88 7.11 -16.85 11.85
C ILE A 88 7.76 -15.76 11.01
N LEU A 89 7.65 -14.50 11.45
CA LEU A 89 8.19 -13.35 10.73
C LEU A 89 9.72 -13.34 10.73
N GLU A 90 10.35 -13.76 11.83
CA GLU A 90 11.81 -13.95 11.87
C GLU A 90 12.26 -15.02 10.87
N TYR A 91 11.57 -16.17 10.80
CA TYR A 91 11.83 -17.19 9.79
C TYR A 91 11.71 -16.62 8.36
N VAL A 92 10.63 -15.86 8.08
CA VAL A 92 10.42 -15.22 6.78
C VAL A 92 11.53 -14.24 6.46
N GLU A 93 11.95 -13.42 7.43
CA GLU A 93 13.03 -12.44 7.26
C GLU A 93 14.37 -13.13 6.94
N GLN A 94 14.69 -14.22 7.64
CA GLN A 94 15.96 -14.95 7.49
C GLN A 94 15.99 -15.86 6.25
N SER A 95 14.84 -16.15 5.61
CA SER A 95 14.78 -17.09 4.47
C SER A 95 15.57 -16.62 3.25
N ALA A 96 15.65 -15.33 3.00
CA ALA A 96 16.54 -14.72 1.99
C ALA A 96 16.67 -13.20 2.21
N PRO A 97 17.80 -12.57 1.83
CA PRO A 97 17.94 -11.12 1.84
C PRO A 97 17.00 -10.46 0.79
N GLY A 98 16.66 -9.20 1.00
CA GLY A 98 15.72 -8.46 0.11
C GLY A 98 14.31 -9.05 0.16
N ASN A 99 13.62 -9.11 -0.98
CA ASN A 99 12.24 -9.63 -1.12
C ASN A 99 11.25 -8.91 -0.18
N THR A 100 11.46 -7.62 0.03
CA THR A 100 10.75 -6.83 1.05
C THR A 100 9.25 -6.78 0.81
N ALA A 101 8.82 -6.71 -0.45
CA ALA A 101 7.41 -6.71 -0.82
C ALA A 101 6.75 -8.07 -0.50
N ALA A 102 7.42 -9.18 -0.82
CA ALA A 102 6.90 -10.51 -0.53
C ALA A 102 6.85 -10.81 0.98
N LYS A 103 7.87 -10.37 1.74
CA LYS A 103 7.89 -10.45 3.20
C LYS A 103 6.74 -9.66 3.82
N ALA A 104 6.52 -8.41 3.36
CA ALA A 104 5.39 -7.59 3.80
C ALA A 104 4.04 -8.26 3.51
N ALA A 105 3.89 -8.95 2.36
CA ALA A 105 2.66 -9.67 2.03
C ALA A 105 2.37 -10.81 3.02
N VAL A 106 3.40 -11.54 3.47
CA VAL A 106 3.25 -12.59 4.50
C VAL A 106 2.89 -11.98 5.85
N ASP A 107 3.55 -10.90 6.24
CA ASP A 107 3.27 -10.17 7.47
C ASP A 107 1.81 -9.66 7.52
N ILE A 108 1.37 -8.98 6.47
CA ILE A 108 -0.01 -8.50 6.33
C ILE A 108 -1.01 -9.67 6.42
N ALA A 109 -0.75 -10.77 5.68
CA ALA A 109 -1.63 -11.94 5.69
C ALA A 109 -1.70 -12.60 7.08
N LEU A 110 -0.59 -12.65 7.82
CA LEU A 110 -0.55 -13.21 9.16
C LEU A 110 -1.31 -12.33 10.17
N HIS A 111 -1.18 -11.01 10.09
CA HIS A 111 -1.95 -10.06 10.88
C HIS A 111 -3.45 -10.14 10.57
N ASP A 112 -3.83 -10.22 9.30
CA ASP A 112 -5.24 -10.37 8.92
C ASP A 112 -5.83 -11.69 9.42
N LEU A 113 -5.08 -12.80 9.31
CA LEU A 113 -5.46 -14.10 9.83
C LEU A 113 -5.70 -14.06 11.34
N THR A 114 -4.72 -13.59 12.10
CA THR A 114 -4.79 -13.58 13.57
C THR A 114 -5.85 -12.62 14.09
N GLY A 115 -6.04 -11.46 13.45
CA GLY A 115 -7.14 -10.55 13.74
C GLY A 115 -8.52 -11.20 13.53
N LYS A 116 -8.69 -11.99 12.45
CA LYS A 116 -9.92 -12.74 12.17
C LYS A 116 -10.13 -13.87 13.17
N ILE A 117 -9.09 -14.61 13.56
CA ILE A 117 -9.18 -15.66 14.60
C ILE A 117 -9.63 -15.05 15.93
N MET A 118 -9.08 -13.89 16.32
CA MET A 118 -9.47 -13.18 17.54
C MET A 118 -10.83 -12.49 17.44
N GLY A 119 -11.39 -12.33 16.23
CA GLY A 119 -12.61 -11.56 16.00
C GLY A 119 -12.48 -10.07 16.33
N GLN A 120 -11.27 -9.53 16.29
CA GLN A 120 -10.98 -8.14 16.65
C GLN A 120 -10.04 -7.47 15.63
N PRO A 121 -10.29 -6.21 15.28
CA PRO A 121 -9.36 -5.44 14.46
C PRO A 121 -8.11 -5.06 15.30
N TRP A 122 -6.96 -5.02 14.63
CA TRP A 122 -5.67 -4.80 15.29
C TRP A 122 -5.56 -3.49 16.08
N TYR A 123 -6.22 -2.41 15.64
CA TYR A 123 -6.20 -1.17 16.42
C TYR A 123 -6.78 -1.35 17.83
N LYS A 124 -7.80 -2.22 18.00
CA LYS A 124 -8.36 -2.55 19.32
C LYS A 124 -7.42 -3.43 20.13
N ILE A 125 -6.79 -4.41 19.47
CA ILE A 125 -5.82 -5.31 20.11
C ILE A 125 -4.66 -4.50 20.68
N TRP A 126 -4.20 -3.47 19.96
CA TRP A 126 -3.15 -2.55 20.41
C TRP A 126 -3.64 -1.44 21.35
N GLY A 127 -4.92 -1.42 21.71
CA GLY A 127 -5.49 -0.39 22.59
C GLY A 127 -5.55 1.01 21.97
N LEU A 128 -5.58 1.10 20.65
CA LEU A 128 -5.65 2.37 19.92
C LEU A 128 -7.11 2.82 19.75
N SER A 129 -7.32 4.13 19.65
CA SER A 129 -8.63 4.72 19.38
C SER A 129 -8.79 5.05 17.90
N ALA A 130 -9.85 4.53 17.27
CA ALA A 130 -10.19 4.84 15.88
C ALA A 130 -10.50 6.34 15.69
N GLU A 131 -11.04 7.02 16.71
CA GLU A 131 -11.36 8.45 16.67
C GLU A 131 -10.13 9.35 16.58
N LYS A 132 -8.96 8.84 16.99
CA LYS A 132 -7.68 9.54 16.89
C LYS A 132 -6.94 9.30 15.57
N THR A 133 -7.53 8.52 14.68
CA THR A 133 -6.96 8.26 13.35
C THR A 133 -6.92 9.55 12.54
N PRO A 134 -5.79 9.92 11.93
CA PRO A 134 -5.73 11.06 11.02
C PRO A 134 -6.62 10.83 9.79
N VAL A 135 -7.10 11.91 9.19
CA VAL A 135 -7.89 11.81 7.96
C VAL A 135 -7.05 11.28 6.80
N THR A 136 -7.65 10.45 5.98
CA THR A 136 -7.02 9.93 4.76
C THR A 136 -6.92 11.01 3.70
N SER A 137 -5.76 11.14 3.05
CA SER A 137 -5.58 11.94 1.84
C SER A 137 -5.87 11.11 0.59
N PHE A 138 -6.51 11.73 -0.41
CA PHE A 138 -6.69 11.12 -1.73
C PHE A 138 -5.70 11.70 -2.74
N THR A 139 -5.07 10.85 -3.55
CA THR A 139 -4.02 11.29 -4.47
C THR A 139 -4.58 11.68 -5.85
N ILE A 140 -4.28 12.91 -6.28
CA ILE A 140 -4.53 13.41 -7.62
C ILE A 140 -3.21 13.31 -8.40
N GLY A 141 -3.15 12.41 -9.39
CA GLY A 141 -2.02 12.30 -10.32
C GLY A 141 -2.01 13.41 -11.36
N ILE A 142 -0.84 13.69 -11.94
CA ILE A 142 -0.67 14.68 -13.01
C ILE A 142 -1.51 14.29 -14.23
N ASP A 143 -2.28 15.24 -14.78
CA ASP A 143 -3.13 15.02 -15.94
C ASP A 143 -3.52 16.36 -16.61
N THR A 144 -4.37 16.29 -17.65
CA THR A 144 -4.95 17.50 -18.26
C THR A 144 -5.92 18.18 -17.29
N PRO A 145 -6.17 19.51 -17.42
CA PRO A 145 -7.08 20.24 -16.55
C PRO A 145 -8.48 19.61 -16.47
N GLU A 146 -9.02 19.07 -17.57
CA GLU A 146 -10.35 18.43 -17.63
C GLU A 146 -10.40 17.20 -16.73
N VAL A 147 -9.40 16.31 -16.88
CA VAL A 147 -9.29 15.07 -16.09
C VAL A 147 -9.02 15.39 -14.63
N VAL A 148 -8.17 16.38 -14.34
CA VAL A 148 -7.91 16.84 -12.97
C VAL A 148 -9.18 17.31 -12.29
N ARG A 149 -10.00 18.18 -12.95
CA ARG A 149 -11.30 18.62 -12.41
C ARG A 149 -12.22 17.43 -12.11
N GLN A 150 -12.25 16.43 -12.98
CA GLN A 150 -13.05 15.23 -12.75
C GLN A 150 -12.56 14.43 -11.55
N LYS A 151 -11.26 14.16 -11.46
CA LYS A 151 -10.65 13.45 -10.31
C LYS A 151 -10.95 14.16 -8.98
N VAL A 152 -10.87 15.49 -8.95
CA VAL A 152 -11.19 16.29 -7.74
C VAL A 152 -12.66 16.16 -7.36
N LYS A 153 -13.58 16.20 -8.32
CA LYS A 153 -15.02 15.99 -8.06
C LYS A 153 -15.31 14.58 -7.53
N GLU A 154 -14.63 13.56 -8.08
CA GLU A 154 -14.76 12.17 -7.63
C GLU A 154 -14.19 11.97 -6.22
N ALA A 155 -13.26 12.84 -5.80
CA ALA A 155 -12.64 12.84 -4.47
C ALA A 155 -13.33 13.73 -3.45
N ALA A 156 -14.56 14.18 -3.70
CA ALA A 156 -15.27 15.17 -2.85
C ALA A 156 -15.51 14.74 -1.40
N GLU A 157 -15.47 13.43 -1.11
CA GLU A 157 -15.60 12.89 0.26
C GLU A 157 -14.31 13.01 1.09
N PHE A 158 -13.16 13.22 0.44
CA PHE A 158 -11.86 13.31 1.12
C PHE A 158 -11.60 14.72 1.64
N LYS A 159 -11.07 14.80 2.86
CA LYS A 159 -10.80 16.05 3.56
C LYS A 159 -9.42 16.64 3.25
N ILE A 160 -8.56 15.91 2.60
CA ILE A 160 -7.22 16.32 2.17
C ILE A 160 -6.95 15.70 0.80
N LEU A 161 -6.43 16.47 -0.15
CA LEU A 161 -5.94 15.96 -1.43
C LEU A 161 -4.41 15.98 -1.46
N LYS A 162 -3.81 14.84 -1.84
CA LYS A 162 -2.37 14.76 -2.15
C LYS A 162 -2.18 14.96 -3.64
N VAL A 163 -1.50 16.03 -4.03
CA VAL A 163 -1.32 16.42 -5.42
C VAL A 163 0.08 16.04 -5.89
N LYS A 164 0.16 15.28 -6.97
CA LYS A 164 1.45 14.98 -7.62
C LYS A 164 1.85 16.11 -8.55
N LEU A 165 3.04 16.62 -8.34
CA LEU A 165 3.66 17.71 -9.10
C LEU A 165 5.06 17.27 -9.59
N GLY A 166 5.84 18.21 -10.15
CA GLY A 166 7.20 17.98 -10.60
C GLY A 166 7.35 18.01 -12.13
N ARG A 167 6.40 18.66 -12.82
CA ARG A 167 6.43 18.95 -14.27
C ARG A 167 6.25 20.43 -14.53
N GLU A 168 6.33 20.82 -15.79
CA GLU A 168 6.19 22.23 -16.21
C GLU A 168 4.81 22.82 -15.92
N ASN A 169 3.77 21.98 -15.81
CA ASN A 169 2.38 22.39 -15.59
C ASN A 169 1.96 22.44 -14.11
N ASP A 170 2.90 22.44 -13.16
CA ASP A 170 2.60 22.39 -11.72
C ASP A 170 1.65 23.51 -11.25
N ARG A 171 1.86 24.74 -11.73
CA ARG A 171 0.98 25.88 -11.39
C ARG A 171 -0.42 25.69 -11.93
N GLU A 172 -0.56 25.28 -13.19
CA GLU A 172 -1.85 25.00 -13.82
C GLU A 172 -2.60 23.89 -13.08
N MET A 173 -1.90 22.84 -12.64
CA MET A 173 -2.48 21.78 -11.82
C MET A 173 -3.13 22.32 -10.54
N ILE A 174 -2.40 23.12 -9.77
CA ILE A 174 -2.90 23.69 -8.52
C ILE A 174 -4.05 24.66 -8.77
N GLU A 175 -3.95 25.55 -9.75
CA GLU A 175 -5.02 26.49 -10.10
C GLU A 175 -6.28 25.77 -10.59
N THR A 176 -6.11 24.70 -11.35
CA THR A 176 -7.21 23.83 -11.78
C THR A 176 -7.92 23.20 -10.59
N ILE A 177 -7.16 22.65 -9.62
CA ILE A 177 -7.72 22.05 -8.41
C ILE A 177 -8.45 23.11 -7.59
N ARG A 178 -7.85 24.28 -7.37
CA ARG A 178 -8.44 25.39 -6.62
C ARG A 178 -9.70 25.99 -7.28
N SER A 179 -9.84 25.84 -8.59
CA SER A 179 -11.09 26.22 -9.28
C SER A 179 -12.30 25.32 -8.92
N VAL A 180 -12.05 24.18 -8.27
CA VAL A 180 -13.08 23.16 -7.94
C VAL A 180 -13.27 23.00 -6.44
N THR A 181 -12.24 23.20 -5.61
CA THR A 181 -12.29 22.90 -4.18
C THR A 181 -11.32 23.74 -3.35
N ASP A 182 -11.72 24.04 -2.11
CA ASP A 182 -10.89 24.68 -1.09
C ASP A 182 -10.33 23.68 -0.06
N VAL A 183 -10.49 22.38 -0.31
CA VAL A 183 -9.96 21.31 0.58
C VAL A 183 -8.44 21.49 0.73
N PRO A 184 -7.87 21.31 1.93
CA PRO A 184 -6.42 21.35 2.15
C PRO A 184 -5.65 20.44 1.19
N LEU A 185 -4.55 20.97 0.65
CA LEU A 185 -3.67 20.21 -0.24
C LEU A 185 -2.36 19.85 0.46
N CYS A 186 -1.84 18.67 0.19
CA CYS A 186 -0.43 18.36 0.36
C CYS A 186 0.18 18.00 -1.00
N VAL A 187 1.38 18.48 -1.27
CA VAL A 187 2.04 18.27 -2.57
C VAL A 187 3.23 17.32 -2.46
N ASP A 188 3.44 16.53 -3.50
CA ASP A 188 4.56 15.61 -3.59
C ASP A 188 5.11 15.66 -5.01
N VAL A 189 6.32 16.15 -5.14
CA VAL A 189 6.97 16.37 -6.44
C VAL A 189 7.78 15.17 -6.93
N ASN A 190 7.92 14.12 -6.13
CA ASN A 190 8.64 12.89 -6.48
C ASN A 190 9.98 13.14 -7.20
N GLN A 191 10.86 13.97 -6.60
CA GLN A 191 12.16 14.40 -7.16
C GLN A 191 12.06 15.17 -8.49
N GLY A 192 10.88 15.70 -8.87
CA GLY A 192 10.70 16.45 -10.12
C GLY A 192 11.41 17.80 -10.14
N TRP A 193 11.46 18.49 -8.99
CA TRP A 193 12.17 19.77 -8.88
C TRP A 193 13.66 19.57 -8.69
N LYS A 194 14.45 20.02 -9.65
CA LYS A 194 15.92 19.85 -9.66
C LYS A 194 16.68 21.07 -9.17
N ASP A 195 16.08 22.25 -9.24
CA ASP A 195 16.68 23.51 -8.84
C ASP A 195 16.13 23.97 -7.48
N LYS A 196 17.05 24.32 -6.55
CA LYS A 196 16.69 24.71 -5.18
C LYS A 196 15.94 26.05 -5.13
N HIS A 197 16.33 27.01 -5.96
CA HIS A 197 15.71 28.34 -5.96
C HIS A 197 14.30 28.26 -6.50
N MET A 198 14.12 27.57 -7.63
CA MET A 198 12.79 27.28 -8.18
C MET A 198 11.91 26.53 -7.18
N ALA A 199 12.46 25.55 -6.46
CA ALA A 199 11.71 24.81 -5.44
C ALA A 199 11.23 25.74 -4.30
N LEU A 200 12.09 26.66 -3.83
CA LEU A 200 11.72 27.64 -2.81
C LEU A 200 10.63 28.60 -3.32
N ASP A 201 10.75 29.10 -4.54
CA ASP A 201 9.73 29.97 -5.14
C ASP A 201 8.37 29.27 -5.27
N MET A 202 8.39 27.98 -5.66
CA MET A 202 7.18 27.16 -5.74
C MET A 202 6.56 26.90 -4.35
N ILE A 203 7.37 26.66 -3.32
CA ILE A 203 6.87 26.49 -1.93
C ILE A 203 6.20 27.79 -1.46
N HIS A 204 6.80 28.95 -1.67
CA HIS A 204 6.18 30.24 -1.33
C HIS A 204 4.86 30.45 -2.06
N TRP A 205 4.86 30.23 -3.38
CA TRP A 205 3.66 30.36 -4.16
C TRP A 205 2.55 29.37 -3.74
N LEU A 206 2.88 28.13 -3.42
CA LEU A 206 1.94 27.12 -2.93
C LEU A 206 1.32 27.54 -1.59
N ASN A 207 2.11 28.13 -0.70
CA ASN A 207 1.61 28.62 0.59
C ASN A 207 0.56 29.76 0.42
N GLU A 208 0.64 30.54 -0.66
CA GLU A 208 -0.37 31.56 -0.99
C GLU A 208 -1.68 30.97 -1.53
N LYS A 209 -1.63 29.72 -2.02
CA LYS A 209 -2.79 29.02 -2.59
C LYS A 209 -3.55 28.16 -1.57
N GLY A 210 -3.10 28.05 -0.32
CA GLY A 210 -3.74 27.30 0.79
C GLY A 210 -3.35 25.84 0.81
#